data_6abf77c9c136047398a8e56317ba65a6
#
_entry.id   6abf77c9c136047398a8e56317ba65a6
#
_cell.length_a   1.000
_cell.length_b   1.000
_cell.length_c   1.000
_cell.angle_alpha   90.00
_cell.angle_beta   90.00
_cell.angle_gamma   90.00
#
_symmetry.space_group_name_H-M   'P 1'
#
loop_
_entity.id
_entity.type
_entity.pdbx_description
1 polymer ?
#
loop_
_entity_poly.entity_id
_entity_poly.type
_entity_poly.pdbx_seq_one_letter_code
_entity_poly.pdbx_strand_id
1 'polypeptide(L)'
;MKKKLVTTLLGASLLLAACGGEKAAEKPAAAEAETIKIGALGPLTGSVAIYGISATNGLKLAVDEINANGGILGKQIELNLLDEKGDSTEAVNAYNKLVDWGMVALIGDITSKPSVAVAEVAAQDGIPMITPTGTQLNITEAGSNVFRVCFTDPYQGEVLAKFTKDKLAAKTVAIISNNSSDYSDGVANAFAKEAEAQGIQVVA
;
A
#
# COMPACT_ATOMS: atom_id res chain seq x y z
N MET A 1 -82.81 28.43 -54.34
CA MET A 1 -82.12 29.12 -55.43
C MET A 1 -80.66 29.38 -55.02
N LYS A 2 -79.77 28.93 -55.83
CA LYS A 2 -78.39 29.38 -56.02
C LYS A 2 -77.41 29.22 -54.87
N LYS A 3 -76.48 28.16 -54.89
CA LYS A 3 -75.18 28.19 -55.60
C LYS A 3 -74.11 28.98 -54.84
N LYS A 4 -72.98 28.56 -54.53
CA LYS A 4 -71.85 27.83 -55.14
C LYS A 4 -70.79 27.80 -54.05
N LEU A 5 -70.09 26.72 -53.82
CA LEU A 5 -68.78 26.39 -54.36
C LEU A 5 -67.68 27.44 -54.04
N VAL A 6 -66.83 27.22 -53.06
CA VAL A 6 -65.39 27.46 -53.16
C VAL A 6 -64.67 26.33 -52.48
N THR A 7 -64.08 25.61 -53.34
CA THR A 7 -63.24 24.44 -53.15
C THR A 7 -61.81 24.91 -52.88
N THR A 8 -61.11 24.07 -52.06
CA THR A 8 -59.69 23.74 -52.27
C THR A 8 -58.67 24.88 -52.33
N LEU A 9 -57.91 25.04 -51.27
CA LEU A 9 -56.44 25.25 -51.30
C LEU A 9 -55.92 25.34 -49.87
N LEU A 10 -55.86 24.27 -49.18
CA LEU A 10 -55.05 24.16 -47.96
C LEU A 10 -54.53 22.75 -47.80
N GLY A 11 -53.66 22.38 -48.65
CA GLY A 11 -53.10 21.03 -48.65
C GLY A 11 -51.69 20.97 -49.16
N ALA A 12 -50.82 21.87 -48.73
CA ALA A 12 -49.42 21.77 -49.15
C ALA A 12 -48.38 22.45 -48.23
N SER A 13 -48.59 22.57 -46.94
CA SER A 13 -47.58 23.22 -46.06
C SER A 13 -47.31 22.47 -44.76
N LEU A 14 -47.62 21.19 -44.65
CA LEU A 14 -47.40 20.40 -43.43
C LEU A 14 -46.35 19.27 -43.58
N LEU A 15 -45.46 19.31 -44.54
CA LEU A 15 -44.48 18.23 -44.78
C LEU A 15 -42.99 18.67 -44.68
N LEU A 16 -42.68 19.82 -44.07
CA LEU A 16 -41.29 20.31 -43.98
C LEU A 16 -40.81 20.55 -42.55
N ALA A 17 -41.47 20.00 -41.50
CA ALA A 17 -41.05 20.14 -40.10
C ALA A 17 -40.54 18.85 -39.49
N ALA A 18 -40.22 17.82 -40.29
CA ALA A 18 -39.80 16.49 -39.76
C ALA A 18 -38.32 16.18 -39.99
N CYS A 19 -37.44 17.21 -40.14
CA CYS A 19 -35.97 17.05 -40.18
C CYS A 19 -35.28 17.98 -39.19
N GLY A 20 -35.85 18.16 -38.00
CA GLY A 20 -35.12 18.66 -36.84
C GLY A 20 -34.47 17.48 -36.14
N GLY A 21 -33.21 17.22 -36.46
CA GLY A 21 -32.42 16.20 -35.75
C GLY A 21 -32.46 16.52 -34.24
N GLU A 22 -33.07 15.63 -33.46
CA GLU A 22 -32.89 15.55 -32.04
C GLU A 22 -31.38 15.39 -31.79
N LYS A 23 -30.70 16.48 -31.44
CA LYS A 23 -29.40 16.37 -30.79
C LYS A 23 -29.67 15.54 -29.54
N ALA A 24 -29.26 14.29 -29.57
CA ALA A 24 -29.13 13.51 -28.35
C ALA A 24 -28.39 14.38 -27.35
N ALA A 25 -29.05 14.74 -26.26
CA ALA A 25 -28.42 15.42 -25.16
C ALA A 25 -27.26 14.51 -24.74
N GLU A 26 -26.04 14.94 -24.99
CA GLU A 26 -24.85 14.32 -24.41
C GLU A 26 -25.10 14.29 -22.91
N LYS A 27 -25.28 13.07 -22.40
CA LYS A 27 -25.32 12.83 -20.95
C LYS A 27 -24.02 13.46 -20.42
N PRO A 28 -24.07 14.38 -19.46
CA PRO A 28 -22.85 14.94 -18.88
C PRO A 28 -21.96 13.76 -18.52
N ALA A 29 -20.73 13.73 -19.04
CA ALA A 29 -19.74 12.77 -18.55
C ALA A 29 -19.74 12.92 -17.03
N ALA A 30 -20.08 11.86 -16.32
CA ALA A 30 -19.99 11.87 -14.87
C ALA A 30 -18.55 12.29 -14.56
N ALA A 31 -18.37 13.41 -13.86
CA ALA A 31 -17.07 13.81 -13.39
C ALA A 31 -16.50 12.58 -12.65
N GLU A 32 -15.33 12.08 -13.06
CA GLU A 32 -14.68 10.99 -12.36
C GLU A 32 -14.61 11.40 -10.90
N ALA A 33 -15.23 10.59 -10.04
CA ALA A 33 -15.21 10.87 -8.62
C ALA A 33 -13.74 10.84 -8.18
N GLU A 34 -13.27 11.97 -7.61
CA GLU A 34 -11.90 12.03 -7.09
C GLU A 34 -11.67 10.88 -6.10
N THR A 35 -10.67 10.06 -6.37
CA THR A 35 -10.24 8.96 -5.49
C THR A 35 -9.03 9.37 -4.67
N ILE A 36 -8.80 8.67 -3.55
CA ILE A 36 -7.56 8.76 -2.78
C ILE A 36 -6.67 7.61 -3.22
N LYS A 37 -5.59 7.94 -3.92
CA LYS A 37 -4.66 6.95 -4.45
C LYS A 37 -3.66 6.52 -3.39
N ILE A 38 -3.78 5.27 -2.95
CA ILE A 38 -2.87 4.65 -1.99
C ILE A 38 -1.99 3.64 -2.72
N GLY A 39 -0.68 3.85 -2.65
CA GLY A 39 0.30 2.89 -3.13
C GLY A 39 0.51 1.77 -2.10
N ALA A 40 0.82 0.57 -2.56
CA ALA A 40 1.26 -0.51 -1.69
C ALA A 40 2.39 -1.32 -2.33
N LEU A 41 3.36 -1.72 -1.52
CA LEU A 41 4.49 -2.55 -1.91
C LEU A 41 4.60 -3.76 -1.01
N GLY A 42 5.00 -4.87 -1.57
CA GLY A 42 5.34 -6.07 -0.84
C GLY A 42 5.76 -7.21 -1.76
N PRO A 43 6.52 -8.18 -1.26
CA PRO A 43 6.91 -9.36 -2.01
C PRO A 43 5.67 -10.25 -2.24
N LEU A 44 5.13 -10.26 -3.44
CA LEU A 44 4.00 -11.12 -3.81
C LEU A 44 4.47 -12.43 -4.46
N THR A 45 5.74 -12.44 -4.91
CA THR A 45 6.44 -13.61 -5.45
C THR A 45 7.80 -13.79 -4.78
N GLY A 46 8.46 -14.93 -5.01
CA GLY A 46 9.77 -15.22 -4.43
C GLY A 46 9.71 -15.90 -3.05
N SER A 47 10.87 -16.01 -2.39
CA SER A 47 11.05 -16.81 -1.17
C SER A 47 10.32 -16.25 0.07
N VAL A 48 10.02 -14.96 0.08
CA VAL A 48 9.36 -14.26 1.21
C VAL A 48 7.92 -13.85 0.88
N ALA A 49 7.36 -14.35 -0.21
CA ALA A 49 6.02 -13.99 -0.70
C ALA A 49 4.91 -14.22 0.34
N ILE A 50 5.05 -15.21 1.21
CA ILE A 50 4.04 -15.49 2.24
C ILE A 50 3.79 -14.28 3.15
N TYR A 51 4.81 -13.49 3.46
CA TYR A 51 4.68 -12.29 4.29
C TYR A 51 3.95 -11.18 3.52
N GLY A 52 4.35 -10.92 2.28
CA GLY A 52 3.73 -9.92 1.41
C GLY A 52 2.27 -10.23 1.13
N ILE A 53 1.96 -11.45 0.73
CA ILE A 53 0.58 -11.90 0.45
C ILE A 53 -0.30 -11.74 1.71
N SER A 54 0.21 -12.15 2.88
CA SER A 54 -0.56 -12.05 4.13
C SER A 54 -0.86 -10.61 4.52
N ALA A 55 0.15 -9.74 4.49
CA ALA A 55 0.00 -8.33 4.83
C ALA A 55 -0.91 -7.59 3.83
N THR A 56 -0.73 -7.83 2.54
CA THR A 56 -1.52 -7.17 1.50
C THR A 56 -2.97 -7.66 1.42
N ASN A 57 -3.25 -8.90 1.82
CA ASN A 57 -4.64 -9.35 1.98
C ASN A 57 -5.34 -8.61 3.13
N GLY A 58 -4.65 -8.35 4.25
CA GLY A 58 -5.18 -7.51 5.32
C GLY A 58 -5.43 -6.07 4.86
N LEU A 59 -4.50 -5.50 4.08
CA LEU A 59 -4.68 -4.17 3.50
C LEU A 59 -5.89 -4.10 2.56
N LYS A 60 -6.07 -5.07 1.66
CA LYS A 60 -7.22 -5.12 0.75
C LYS A 60 -8.53 -5.19 1.52
N LEU A 61 -8.59 -6.03 2.56
CA LEU A 61 -9.78 -6.12 3.41
C LEU A 61 -10.11 -4.77 4.07
N ALA A 62 -9.12 -4.07 4.61
CA ALA A 62 -9.32 -2.75 5.21
C ALA A 62 -9.79 -1.71 4.18
N VAL A 63 -9.23 -1.71 2.97
CA VAL A 63 -9.67 -0.82 1.88
C VAL A 63 -11.09 -1.12 1.47
N ASP A 64 -11.45 -2.40 1.33
CA ASP A 64 -12.82 -2.82 0.98
C ASP A 64 -13.84 -2.36 2.05
N GLU A 65 -13.51 -2.53 3.34
CA GLU A 65 -14.36 -2.06 4.45
C GLU A 65 -14.51 -0.54 4.46
N ILE A 66 -13.43 0.21 4.29
CA ILE A 66 -13.46 1.68 4.24
C ILE A 66 -14.31 2.14 3.06
N ASN A 67 -14.12 1.56 1.89
CA ASN A 67 -14.84 1.90 0.68
C ASN A 67 -16.34 1.55 0.78
N ALA A 68 -16.69 0.41 1.37
CA ALA A 68 -18.08 0.01 1.61
C ALA A 68 -18.79 0.98 2.57
N ASN A 69 -18.06 1.61 3.48
CA ASN A 69 -18.57 2.62 4.41
C ASN A 69 -18.54 4.06 3.85
N GLY A 70 -18.33 4.24 2.57
CA GLY A 70 -18.36 5.54 1.89
C GLY A 70 -16.99 6.21 1.68
N GLY A 71 -15.91 5.49 1.95
CA GLY A 71 -14.56 5.98 1.74
C GLY A 71 -14.07 6.96 2.83
N ILE A 72 -13.02 7.69 2.52
CA ILE A 72 -12.43 8.72 3.41
C ILE A 72 -12.94 10.09 2.94
N LEU A 73 -13.63 10.81 3.80
CA LEU A 73 -14.24 12.12 3.46
C LEU A 73 -15.10 12.06 2.20
N GLY A 74 -15.81 10.95 1.99
CA GLY A 74 -16.67 10.72 0.82
C GLY A 74 -15.93 10.33 -0.46
N LYS A 75 -14.60 10.15 -0.42
CA LYS A 75 -13.78 9.70 -1.55
C LYS A 75 -13.41 8.24 -1.38
N GLN A 76 -13.53 7.46 -2.43
CA GLN A 76 -13.10 6.05 -2.43
C GLN A 76 -11.57 5.96 -2.45
N ILE A 77 -11.03 4.94 -1.79
CA ILE A 77 -9.63 4.59 -1.91
C ILE A 77 -9.44 3.81 -3.21
N GLU A 78 -8.49 4.26 -4.01
CA GLU A 78 -7.95 3.51 -5.15
C GLU A 78 -6.59 2.93 -4.73
N LEU A 79 -6.53 1.60 -4.63
CA LEU A 79 -5.32 0.89 -4.19
C LEU A 79 -4.55 0.36 -5.38
N ASN A 80 -3.26 0.71 -5.48
CA ASN A 80 -2.34 0.10 -6.45
C ASN A 80 -1.24 -0.65 -5.71
N LEU A 81 -1.23 -1.97 -5.85
CA LEU A 81 -0.30 -2.89 -5.19
C LEU A 81 0.69 -3.45 -6.20
N LEU A 82 1.98 -3.26 -5.96
CA LEU A 82 3.05 -3.77 -6.80
C LEU A 82 3.92 -4.80 -6.06
N ASP A 83 4.36 -5.81 -6.81
CA ASP A 83 5.30 -6.85 -6.36
C ASP A 83 6.73 -6.36 -6.50
N GLU A 84 7.50 -6.41 -5.42
CA GLU A 84 8.92 -6.06 -5.39
C GLU A 84 9.85 -7.29 -5.17
N LYS A 85 9.27 -8.49 -5.02
CA LYS A 85 9.96 -9.80 -4.98
C LYS A 85 10.95 -9.97 -3.82
N GLY A 86 10.96 -9.10 -2.82
CA GLY A 86 11.94 -9.07 -1.73
C GLY A 86 13.28 -8.45 -2.13
N ASP A 87 13.31 -7.65 -3.20
CA ASP A 87 14.51 -7.00 -3.73
C ASP A 87 14.44 -5.47 -3.59
N SER A 88 15.49 -4.86 -3.05
CA SER A 88 15.54 -3.41 -2.80
C SER A 88 15.49 -2.57 -4.08
N THR A 89 16.11 -3.03 -5.16
CA THR A 89 16.10 -2.31 -6.44
C THR A 89 14.71 -2.36 -7.08
N GLU A 90 14.06 -3.54 -7.07
CA GLU A 90 12.69 -3.68 -7.54
C GLU A 90 11.72 -2.86 -6.68
N ALA A 91 11.95 -2.76 -5.36
CA ALA A 91 11.12 -1.97 -4.46
C ALA A 91 11.18 -0.47 -4.78
N VAL A 92 12.38 0.09 -4.97
CA VAL A 92 12.53 1.49 -5.39
C VAL A 92 11.93 1.73 -6.78
N ASN A 93 12.11 0.81 -7.73
CA ASN A 93 11.52 0.92 -9.05
C ASN A 93 9.98 0.87 -9.00
N ALA A 94 9.42 0.02 -8.15
CA ALA A 94 7.97 -0.06 -7.94
C ALA A 94 7.43 1.17 -7.21
N TYR A 95 8.16 1.70 -6.22
CA TYR A 95 7.85 2.96 -5.57
C TYR A 95 7.73 4.10 -6.58
N ASN A 96 8.73 4.27 -7.46
CA ASN A 96 8.70 5.32 -8.48
C ASN A 96 7.49 5.21 -9.41
N LYS A 97 7.09 3.99 -9.80
CA LYS A 97 5.87 3.77 -10.59
C LYS A 97 4.61 4.19 -9.85
N LEU A 98 4.56 4.00 -8.53
CA LEU A 98 3.44 4.46 -7.71
C LEU A 98 3.42 5.98 -7.57
N VAL A 99 4.57 6.64 -7.50
CA VAL A 99 4.70 8.10 -7.55
C VAL A 99 4.18 8.63 -8.89
N ASP A 100 4.62 8.06 -10.01
CA ASP A 100 4.17 8.43 -11.35
C ASP A 100 2.66 8.21 -11.53
N TRP A 101 2.09 7.19 -10.88
CA TRP A 101 0.64 6.96 -10.87
C TRP A 101 -0.10 8.00 -10.03
N GLY A 102 0.60 8.73 -9.18
CA GLY A 102 0.05 9.80 -8.36
C GLY A 102 -0.44 9.36 -6.99
N MET A 103 0.21 8.37 -6.36
CA MET A 103 -0.09 8.01 -4.97
C MET A 103 0.14 9.20 -4.03
N VAL A 104 -0.66 9.27 -2.98
CA VAL A 104 -0.54 10.30 -1.94
C VAL A 104 0.02 9.73 -0.62
N ALA A 105 0.04 8.42 -0.45
CA ALA A 105 0.66 7.73 0.66
C ALA A 105 1.01 6.28 0.26
N LEU A 106 1.99 5.71 0.93
CA LEU A 106 2.47 4.34 0.73
C LEU A 106 2.20 3.47 1.95
N ILE A 107 1.62 2.29 1.76
CA ILE A 107 1.57 1.21 2.75
C ILE A 107 2.52 0.11 2.31
N GLY A 108 3.59 -0.07 3.04
CA GLY A 108 4.72 -0.95 2.72
C GLY A 108 6.05 -0.24 3.00
N ASP A 109 7.20 -0.81 2.76
CA ASP A 109 7.34 -2.18 2.30
C ASP A 109 7.18 -3.18 3.47
N ILE A 110 7.19 -4.47 3.17
CA ILE A 110 6.86 -5.54 4.12
C ILE A 110 8.11 -6.09 4.81
N THR A 111 9.19 -6.30 4.08
CA THR A 111 10.45 -6.85 4.62
C THR A 111 11.47 -5.76 4.87
N SER A 112 12.37 -5.94 5.85
CA SER A 112 13.22 -4.86 6.37
C SER A 112 14.11 -4.23 5.30
N LYS A 113 14.84 -5.03 4.52
CA LYS A 113 15.82 -4.52 3.56
C LYS A 113 15.20 -3.67 2.44
N PRO A 114 14.14 -4.10 1.73
CA PRO A 114 13.43 -3.24 0.80
C PRO A 114 12.76 -2.03 1.47
N SER A 115 12.23 -2.20 2.70
CA SER A 115 11.63 -1.09 3.46
C SER A 115 12.63 0.04 3.73
N VAL A 116 13.90 -0.27 4.06
CA VAL A 116 14.94 0.75 4.26
C VAL A 116 15.16 1.52 2.96
N ALA A 117 15.35 0.82 1.83
CA ALA A 117 15.62 1.47 0.55
C ALA A 117 14.44 2.37 0.10
N VAL A 118 13.20 1.92 0.30
CA VAL A 118 12.00 2.72 -0.04
C VAL A 118 11.82 3.88 0.92
N ALA A 119 12.12 3.69 2.21
CA ALA A 119 11.99 4.76 3.21
C ALA A 119 12.90 5.96 2.90
N GLU A 120 14.10 5.72 2.39
CA GLU A 120 15.04 6.77 2.00
C GLU A 120 14.48 7.66 0.87
N VAL A 121 13.89 7.05 -0.16
CA VAL A 121 13.29 7.81 -1.27
C VAL A 121 11.96 8.45 -0.87
N ALA A 122 11.12 7.77 -0.11
CA ALA A 122 9.87 8.33 0.40
C ALA A 122 10.10 9.53 1.33
N ALA A 123 11.17 9.50 2.12
CA ALA A 123 11.58 10.63 2.98
C ALA A 123 11.98 11.85 2.15
N GLN A 124 12.73 11.66 1.06
CA GLN A 124 13.15 12.73 0.16
C GLN A 124 11.97 13.36 -0.60
N ASP A 125 11.03 12.53 -1.03
CA ASP A 125 9.84 12.98 -1.77
C ASP A 125 8.75 13.57 -0.86
N GLY A 126 8.87 13.41 0.47
CA GLY A 126 7.88 13.85 1.45
C GLY A 126 6.56 13.05 1.41
N ILE A 127 6.55 11.88 0.76
CA ILE A 127 5.37 11.02 0.70
C ILE A 127 5.26 10.23 2.00
N PRO A 128 4.11 10.29 2.71
CA PRO A 128 3.90 9.49 3.90
C PRO A 128 4.01 7.98 3.61
N MET A 129 4.86 7.30 4.36
CA MET A 129 5.06 5.86 4.28
C MET A 129 4.79 5.21 5.63
N ILE A 130 4.09 4.07 5.63
CA ILE A 130 3.91 3.25 6.82
C ILE A 130 4.24 1.80 6.51
N THR A 131 5.26 1.25 7.19
CA THR A 131 5.57 -0.18 7.11
C THR A 131 4.77 -0.96 8.14
N PRO A 132 4.04 -2.01 7.73
CA PRO A 132 3.30 -2.85 8.67
C PRO A 132 4.21 -3.83 9.43
N THR A 133 5.33 -4.25 8.85
CA THR A 133 6.13 -5.37 9.37
C THR A 133 7.65 -5.16 9.30
N GLY A 134 8.13 -4.07 8.74
CA GLY A 134 9.56 -3.74 8.71
C GLY A 134 10.08 -3.38 10.11
N THR A 135 10.94 -4.20 10.69
CA THR A 135 11.33 -4.13 12.12
C THR A 135 12.63 -3.37 12.37
N GLN A 136 13.44 -3.09 11.35
CA GLN A 136 14.69 -2.35 11.50
C GLN A 136 14.48 -0.89 11.89
N LEU A 137 15.32 -0.38 12.80
CA LEU A 137 15.23 0.98 13.33
C LEU A 137 15.38 2.04 12.24
N ASN A 138 16.36 1.89 11.36
CA ASN A 138 16.69 2.85 10.32
C ASN A 138 15.58 3.11 9.29
N ILE A 139 14.56 2.24 9.22
CA ILE A 139 13.38 2.52 8.38
C ILE A 139 12.72 3.84 8.78
N THR A 140 12.42 4.03 10.08
CA THR A 140 11.75 5.24 10.57
C THR A 140 12.71 6.38 10.89
N GLU A 141 14.01 6.12 10.89
CA GLU A 141 15.05 7.15 11.01
C GLU A 141 15.30 7.89 9.67
N ALA A 142 14.81 7.34 8.55
CA ALA A 142 14.96 7.93 7.23
C ALA A 142 14.27 9.30 7.12
N GLY A 143 13.11 9.50 7.78
CA GLY A 143 12.41 10.77 7.73
C GLY A 143 11.19 10.83 8.64
N SER A 144 10.74 12.06 8.96
CA SER A 144 9.58 12.30 9.82
C SER A 144 8.22 11.89 9.22
N ASN A 145 8.21 11.57 7.93
CA ASN A 145 7.05 11.07 7.18
C ASN A 145 7.04 9.55 7.05
N VAL A 146 8.00 8.84 7.68
CA VAL A 146 8.07 7.38 7.66
C VAL A 146 7.68 6.79 9.01
N PHE A 147 6.70 5.90 9.00
CA PHE A 147 6.09 5.33 10.18
C PHE A 147 6.16 3.80 10.19
N ARG A 148 5.96 3.21 11.37
CA ARG A 148 5.91 1.77 11.60
C ARG A 148 4.79 1.42 12.57
N VAL A 149 4.14 0.28 12.38
CA VAL A 149 3.13 -0.24 13.31
C VAL A 149 3.55 -1.52 14.03
N CYS A 150 4.63 -2.18 13.58
CA CYS A 150 5.16 -3.37 14.25
C CYS A 150 6.20 -3.00 15.33
N PHE A 151 6.67 -4.02 16.07
CA PHE A 151 7.81 -3.91 16.99
C PHE A 151 9.14 -3.78 16.24
N THR A 152 10.21 -3.55 16.99
CA THR A 152 11.58 -3.39 16.45
C THR A 152 12.47 -4.59 16.74
N ASP A 153 13.56 -4.77 15.96
CA ASP A 153 14.56 -5.82 16.20
C ASP A 153 15.15 -5.76 17.62
N PRO A 154 15.52 -4.60 18.19
CA PRO A 154 15.97 -4.52 19.57
C PRO A 154 14.95 -5.06 20.59
N TYR A 155 13.67 -4.69 20.44
CA TYR A 155 12.62 -5.20 21.31
C TYR A 155 12.44 -6.73 21.18
N GLN A 156 12.50 -7.24 19.95
CA GLN A 156 12.43 -8.69 19.73
C GLN A 156 13.62 -9.42 20.37
N GLY A 157 14.82 -8.88 20.23
CA GLY A 157 16.03 -9.41 20.87
C GLY A 157 15.92 -9.44 22.39
N GLU A 158 15.42 -8.36 23.02
CA GLU A 158 15.17 -8.28 24.45
C GLU A 158 14.17 -9.34 24.92
N VAL A 159 13.03 -9.45 24.25
CA VAL A 159 11.99 -10.44 24.59
C VAL A 159 12.52 -11.87 24.48
N LEU A 160 13.30 -12.17 23.43
CA LEU A 160 13.89 -13.49 23.22
C LEU A 160 14.93 -13.81 24.31
N ALA A 161 15.79 -12.87 24.68
CA ALA A 161 16.79 -13.06 25.72
C ALA A 161 16.10 -13.28 27.09
N LYS A 162 15.10 -12.47 27.38
CA LYS A 162 14.29 -12.63 28.59
C LYS A 162 13.58 -13.98 28.64
N PHE A 163 12.97 -14.42 27.56
CA PHE A 163 12.36 -15.74 27.46
C PHE A 163 13.37 -16.86 27.68
N THR A 164 14.56 -16.75 27.07
CA THR A 164 15.66 -17.71 27.21
C THR A 164 16.10 -17.85 28.67
N LYS A 165 16.22 -16.74 29.38
CA LYS A 165 16.57 -16.72 30.79
C LYS A 165 15.44 -17.28 31.68
N ASP A 166 14.25 -16.68 31.58
CA ASP A 166 13.18 -16.85 32.57
C ASP A 166 12.39 -18.14 32.36
N LYS A 167 12.28 -18.60 31.11
CA LYS A 167 11.48 -19.77 30.75
C LYS A 167 12.31 -21.02 30.45
N LEU A 168 13.46 -20.82 29.79
CA LEU A 168 14.34 -21.94 29.45
C LEU A 168 15.44 -22.17 30.48
N ALA A 169 15.71 -21.18 31.34
CA ALA A 169 16.81 -21.19 32.31
C ALA A 169 18.18 -21.51 31.67
N ALA A 170 18.33 -21.21 30.38
CA ALA A 170 19.53 -21.47 29.62
C ALA A 170 20.67 -20.55 30.07
N LYS A 171 21.88 -21.11 30.18
CA LYS A 171 23.10 -20.39 30.55
C LYS A 171 24.01 -20.15 29.34
N THR A 172 23.81 -20.92 28.30
CA THR A 172 24.54 -20.82 27.02
C THR A 172 23.59 -20.92 25.86
N VAL A 173 23.89 -20.21 24.78
CA VAL A 173 23.11 -20.21 23.52
C VAL A 173 24.06 -20.20 22.33
N ALA A 174 23.61 -20.78 21.23
CA ALA A 174 24.19 -20.57 19.90
C ALA A 174 23.19 -19.84 19.01
N ILE A 175 23.66 -18.97 18.14
CA ILE A 175 22.84 -18.16 17.23
C ILE A 175 23.12 -18.60 15.79
N ILE A 176 22.05 -18.92 15.06
CA ILE A 176 22.14 -19.16 13.61
C ILE A 176 21.39 -18.03 12.93
N SER A 177 22.11 -17.21 12.17
CA SER A 177 21.55 -16.09 11.42
C SER A 177 21.78 -16.22 9.92
N ASN A 178 20.96 -15.54 9.13
CA ASN A 178 21.15 -15.37 7.70
C ASN A 178 21.78 -14.00 7.44
N ASN A 179 23.07 -13.97 7.14
CA ASN A 179 23.86 -12.76 6.88
C ASN A 179 23.47 -11.99 5.59
N SER A 180 22.54 -12.52 4.82
CA SER A 180 21.98 -11.82 3.65
C SER A 180 20.64 -11.12 3.97
N SER A 181 20.18 -11.22 5.22
CA SER A 181 18.92 -10.66 5.71
C SER A 181 19.17 -9.67 6.83
N ASP A 182 18.96 -8.39 6.55
CA ASP A 182 19.11 -7.30 7.52
C ASP A 182 18.22 -7.54 8.77
N TYR A 183 17.04 -8.13 8.59
CA TYR A 183 16.17 -8.55 9.70
C TYR A 183 16.84 -9.60 10.58
N SER A 184 17.38 -10.66 9.96
CA SER A 184 18.03 -11.75 10.70
C SER A 184 19.23 -11.25 11.49
N ASP A 185 20.06 -10.40 10.90
CA ASP A 185 21.21 -9.79 11.56
C ASP A 185 20.79 -8.83 12.65
N GLY A 186 19.75 -8.01 12.42
CA GLY A 186 19.22 -7.09 13.41
C GLY A 186 18.76 -7.79 14.68
N VAL A 187 17.95 -8.85 14.54
CA VAL A 187 17.48 -9.66 15.68
C VAL A 187 18.60 -10.42 16.36
N ALA A 188 19.52 -11.04 15.59
CA ALA A 188 20.64 -11.79 16.14
C ALA A 188 21.56 -10.92 16.99
N ASN A 189 21.90 -9.73 16.49
CA ASN A 189 22.75 -8.77 17.20
C ASN A 189 22.06 -8.24 18.47
N ALA A 190 20.77 -7.91 18.38
CA ALA A 190 20.01 -7.45 19.53
C ALA A 190 19.86 -8.53 20.60
N PHE A 191 19.60 -9.77 20.19
CA PHE A 191 19.51 -10.91 21.08
C PHE A 191 20.85 -11.20 21.77
N ALA A 192 21.97 -11.24 21.02
CA ALA A 192 23.29 -11.50 21.56
C ALA A 192 23.65 -10.48 22.65
N LYS A 193 23.48 -9.19 22.34
CA LYS A 193 23.74 -8.10 23.28
C LYS A 193 22.92 -8.25 24.58
N GLU A 194 21.65 -8.53 24.45
CA GLU A 194 20.77 -8.63 25.61
C GLU A 194 20.99 -9.92 26.38
N ALA A 195 21.26 -11.04 25.72
CA ALA A 195 21.60 -12.32 26.34
C ALA A 195 22.85 -12.18 27.24
N GLU A 196 23.90 -11.56 26.73
CA GLU A 196 25.12 -11.26 27.52
C GLU A 196 24.81 -10.37 28.71
N ALA A 197 24.03 -9.31 28.54
CA ALA A 197 23.62 -8.41 29.64
C ALA A 197 22.83 -9.16 30.72
N GLN A 198 22.13 -10.21 30.38
CA GLN A 198 21.38 -11.07 31.31
C GLN A 198 22.20 -12.24 31.85
N GLY A 199 23.48 -12.35 31.52
CA GLY A 199 24.41 -13.38 31.99
C GLY A 199 24.29 -14.71 31.25
N ILE A 200 23.74 -14.72 30.04
CA ILE A 200 23.69 -15.86 29.14
C ILE A 200 24.89 -15.78 28.20
N GLN A 201 25.69 -16.84 28.16
CA GLN A 201 26.88 -16.90 27.30
C GLN A 201 26.48 -17.28 25.87
N VAL A 202 26.85 -16.44 24.88
CA VAL A 202 26.77 -16.78 23.46
C VAL A 202 28.02 -17.57 23.09
N VAL A 203 27.87 -18.82 22.66
CA VAL A 203 29.01 -19.73 22.39
C VAL A 203 29.29 -19.95 20.90
N ALA A 204 28.38 -19.61 20.02
CA ALA A 204 28.51 -19.64 18.57
C ALA A 204 27.46 -18.77 17.90
#